data_d0a573da39444349e30cdea563c1f081
#
_entry.id   d0a573da39444349e30cdea563c1f081
#
_cell.length_a   1.000
_cell.length_b   1.000
_cell.length_c   1.000
_cell.angle_alpha   90.00
_cell.angle_beta   90.00
_cell.angle_gamma   90.00
#
_symmetry.space_group_name_H-M   'P 1'
#
loop_
_entity.id
_entity.type
_entity.pdbx_description
1 polymer ?
#
loop_
_entity_poly.entity_id
_entity_poly.type
_entity_poly.pdbx_seq_one_letter_code
_entity_poly.pdbx_strand_id
1 'polypeptide(L)'
;MEQNVNDLLHCKLQTWTFPPTIEASWLGDGILQLLPKTSWRQATILSVGVHGNETAPIEMLLQILQGLSLGEQPLTHALLVVFGNLPAIRAGRRYLHNDLNRLFGGRHLAAMPGNESRRAFELEMAVQAFFRSTDAHGKVPRTHLDLHTAIRGSKHRQFALLPAHDGDYSADFYQLLQASGMDAIVRHTEPGGTFTHFTSEKFGAQSATLELGKVMPFGENDLRLFAATELAIGALIADGIMPPRSKAPVEYFVVQQSIIKSENGFTLNLDPKIENFTALPAGYEIARQAQKTWVVNADAPYILFPNAGVAAGQRAGLLLTAAAPSLSMPA
;
A
#
# COMPACT_ATOMS: atom_id res chain seq x y z
N MET A 1 -21.51 2.13 -8.49
CA MET A 1 -20.39 1.22 -8.13
C MET A 1 -20.28 0.04 -9.10
N GLU A 2 -21.30 -0.78 -9.27
CA GLU A 2 -21.26 -1.97 -10.16
C GLU A 2 -20.81 -1.63 -11.59
N GLN A 3 -21.35 -0.56 -12.18
CA GLN A 3 -20.93 -0.10 -13.51
C GLN A 3 -19.43 0.28 -13.55
N ASN A 4 -18.92 0.95 -12.52
CA ASN A 4 -17.52 1.37 -12.47
C ASN A 4 -16.57 0.16 -12.38
N VAL A 5 -16.95 -0.87 -11.61
CA VAL A 5 -16.22 -2.14 -11.55
C VAL A 5 -16.26 -2.84 -12.91
N ASN A 6 -17.41 -2.87 -13.57
CA ASN A 6 -17.54 -3.43 -14.92
C ASN A 6 -16.65 -2.68 -15.93
N ASP A 7 -16.59 -1.36 -15.85
CA ASP A 7 -15.71 -0.55 -16.71
C ASP A 7 -14.23 -0.86 -16.49
N LEU A 8 -13.81 -1.07 -15.24
CA LEU A 8 -12.45 -1.53 -14.93
C LEU A 8 -12.17 -2.93 -15.51
N LEU A 9 -13.06 -3.88 -15.24
CA LEU A 9 -12.89 -5.28 -15.67
C LEU A 9 -12.85 -5.43 -17.18
N HIS A 10 -13.56 -4.57 -17.92
CA HIS A 10 -13.65 -4.59 -19.38
C HIS A 10 -12.81 -3.52 -20.09
N CYS A 11 -11.82 -2.91 -19.40
CA CYS A 11 -10.93 -1.88 -19.97
C CYS A 11 -11.66 -0.61 -20.46
N LYS A 12 -12.83 -0.30 -19.93
CA LYS A 12 -13.64 0.85 -20.34
C LYS A 12 -13.34 2.13 -19.56
N LEU A 13 -12.49 2.10 -18.53
CA LEU A 13 -12.12 3.31 -17.77
C LEU A 13 -11.52 4.39 -18.69
N GLN A 14 -10.89 4.01 -19.80
CA GLN A 14 -10.33 4.95 -20.76
C GLN A 14 -11.39 5.83 -21.47
N THR A 15 -12.68 5.48 -21.34
CA THR A 15 -13.78 6.30 -21.84
C THR A 15 -14.26 7.36 -20.86
N TRP A 16 -13.73 7.36 -19.64
CA TRP A 16 -14.09 8.35 -18.64
C TRP A 16 -13.54 9.73 -19.01
N THR A 17 -14.37 10.75 -18.84
CA THR A 17 -14.01 12.15 -19.08
C THR A 17 -13.88 12.88 -17.76
N PHE A 18 -13.03 13.89 -17.75
CA PHE A 18 -12.79 14.72 -16.57
C PHE A 18 -13.11 16.19 -16.88
N PRO A 19 -13.39 17.02 -15.86
CA PRO A 19 -13.63 18.43 -16.04
C PRO A 19 -12.51 19.11 -16.84
N PRO A 20 -12.80 20.18 -17.61
CA PRO A 20 -11.81 20.92 -18.39
C PRO A 20 -10.63 21.49 -17.57
N THR A 21 -10.77 21.56 -16.25
CA THR A 21 -9.72 21.98 -15.30
C THR A 21 -8.66 20.91 -15.03
N ILE A 22 -8.91 19.68 -15.46
CA ILE A 22 -8.02 18.53 -15.28
C ILE A 22 -7.56 18.04 -16.65
N GLU A 23 -6.25 17.88 -16.82
CA GLU A 23 -5.65 17.17 -17.92
C GLU A 23 -5.50 15.69 -17.55
N ALA A 24 -6.19 14.81 -18.28
CA ALA A 24 -6.19 13.37 -18.03
C ALA A 24 -5.42 12.64 -19.13
N SER A 25 -4.47 11.79 -18.76
CA SER A 25 -3.64 11.02 -19.69
C SER A 25 -3.48 9.58 -19.22
N TRP A 26 -3.79 8.62 -20.08
CA TRP A 26 -3.53 7.20 -19.83
C TRP A 26 -2.09 6.87 -20.24
N LEU A 27 -1.23 6.56 -19.24
CA LEU A 27 0.18 6.19 -19.46
C LEU A 27 0.34 4.70 -19.80
N GLY A 28 -0.72 3.93 -19.65
CA GLY A 28 -0.79 2.50 -19.90
C GLY A 28 -2.08 1.91 -19.35
N ASP A 29 -2.27 0.61 -19.50
CA ASP A 29 -3.46 -0.08 -19.00
C ASP A 29 -3.57 0.07 -17.47
N GLY A 30 -4.66 0.71 -17.00
CA GLY A 30 -4.90 0.97 -15.60
C GLY A 30 -3.90 1.94 -14.96
N ILE A 31 -3.24 2.80 -15.73
CA ILE A 31 -2.34 3.84 -15.25
C ILE A 31 -2.82 5.19 -15.76
N LEU A 32 -3.47 5.97 -14.90
CA LEU A 32 -4.08 7.24 -15.22
C LEU A 32 -3.35 8.40 -14.52
N GLN A 33 -2.84 9.32 -15.30
CA GLN A 33 -2.30 10.60 -14.82
C GLN A 33 -3.38 11.68 -14.91
N LEU A 34 -3.58 12.39 -13.81
CA LEU A 34 -4.47 13.55 -13.71
C LEU A 34 -3.66 14.75 -13.24
N LEU A 35 -3.59 15.78 -14.06
CA LEU A 35 -2.87 17.03 -13.75
C LEU A 35 -3.88 18.20 -13.71
N PRO A 36 -3.93 18.98 -12.60
CA PRO A 36 -4.66 20.24 -12.62
C PRO A 36 -4.05 21.16 -13.69
N LYS A 37 -4.86 21.93 -14.41
CA LYS A 37 -4.36 22.96 -15.33
C LYS A 37 -3.79 24.19 -14.61
N THR A 38 -3.99 24.27 -13.31
CA THR A 38 -3.33 25.23 -12.42
C THR A 38 -2.02 24.66 -11.88
N SER A 39 -1.20 25.48 -11.21
CA SER A 39 -0.01 24.96 -10.51
C SER A 39 -0.43 24.01 -9.38
N TRP A 40 0.38 22.97 -9.14
CA TRP A 40 0.24 22.04 -8.01
C TRP A 40 1.42 22.15 -7.05
N ARG A 41 1.19 21.81 -5.79
CA ARG A 41 2.21 21.84 -4.72
C ARG A 41 2.71 20.46 -4.29
N GLN A 42 2.09 19.39 -4.79
CA GLN A 42 2.38 18.02 -4.42
C GLN A 42 2.12 17.08 -5.59
N ALA A 43 2.84 15.97 -5.63
CA ALA A 43 2.62 14.86 -6.54
C ALA A 43 2.25 13.60 -5.73
N THR A 44 1.06 13.05 -5.98
CA THR A 44 0.50 11.93 -5.24
C THR A 44 0.32 10.72 -6.14
N ILE A 45 0.68 9.54 -5.66
CA ILE A 45 0.34 8.24 -6.27
C ILE A 45 -0.67 7.55 -5.38
N LEU A 46 -1.76 7.08 -5.96
CA LEU A 46 -2.71 6.17 -5.36
C LEU A 46 -2.70 4.86 -6.14
N SER A 47 -2.28 3.77 -5.51
CA SER A 47 -2.27 2.45 -6.13
C SER A 47 -3.20 1.49 -5.40
N VAL A 48 -3.87 0.62 -6.17
CA VAL A 48 -4.77 -0.43 -5.71
C VAL A 48 -4.59 -1.67 -6.58
N GLY A 49 -5.02 -2.82 -6.08
CA GLY A 49 -5.07 -4.04 -6.88
C GLY A 49 -3.69 -4.55 -7.31
N VAL A 50 -2.62 -4.23 -6.58
CA VAL A 50 -1.33 -4.91 -6.69
C VAL A 50 -1.53 -6.40 -6.42
N HIS A 51 -2.42 -6.73 -5.50
CA HIS A 51 -3.03 -8.03 -5.36
C HIS A 51 -4.49 -7.97 -5.88
N GLY A 52 -4.81 -8.76 -6.91
CA GLY A 52 -6.04 -8.59 -7.65
C GLY A 52 -7.32 -8.99 -6.92
N ASN A 53 -7.24 -9.80 -5.87
CA ASN A 53 -8.39 -10.19 -5.04
C ASN A 53 -8.69 -9.22 -3.88
N GLU A 54 -7.94 -8.14 -3.74
CA GLU A 54 -8.11 -7.12 -2.71
C GLU A 54 -9.02 -6.01 -3.23
N THR A 55 -10.33 -6.25 -3.22
CA THR A 55 -11.31 -5.48 -4.01
C THR A 55 -11.79 -4.19 -3.35
N ALA A 56 -11.83 -4.11 -2.01
CA ALA A 56 -12.33 -2.93 -1.30
C ALA A 56 -11.57 -1.64 -1.65
N PRO A 57 -10.21 -1.62 -1.69
CA PRO A 57 -9.48 -0.44 -2.13
C PRO A 57 -9.79 -0.05 -3.58
N ILE A 58 -10.04 -1.04 -4.46
CA ILE A 58 -10.38 -0.80 -5.87
C ILE A 58 -11.75 -0.10 -5.94
N GLU A 59 -12.75 -0.60 -5.23
CA GLU A 59 -14.08 0.02 -5.19
C GLU A 59 -14.03 1.44 -4.65
N MET A 60 -13.28 1.68 -3.55
CA MET A 60 -13.11 3.01 -2.97
C MET A 60 -12.42 3.97 -3.94
N LEU A 61 -11.34 3.54 -4.61
CA LEU A 61 -10.64 4.39 -5.58
C LEU A 61 -11.52 4.71 -6.80
N LEU A 62 -12.35 3.77 -7.25
CA LEU A 62 -13.33 4.02 -8.31
C LEU A 62 -14.38 5.07 -7.90
N GLN A 63 -14.79 5.13 -6.63
CA GLN A 63 -15.67 6.19 -6.12
C GLN A 63 -14.97 7.56 -6.16
N ILE A 64 -13.73 7.65 -5.71
CA ILE A 64 -12.94 8.88 -5.76
C ILE A 64 -12.79 9.35 -7.23
N LEU A 65 -12.44 8.45 -8.14
CA LEU A 65 -12.33 8.77 -9.57
C LEU A 65 -13.66 9.23 -10.17
N GLN A 66 -14.77 8.63 -9.76
CA GLN A 66 -16.10 9.06 -10.19
C GLN A 66 -16.39 10.48 -9.71
N GLY A 67 -16.12 10.80 -8.45
CA GLY A 67 -16.25 12.17 -7.92
C GLY A 67 -15.41 13.19 -8.69
N LEU A 68 -14.18 12.83 -9.05
CA LEU A 68 -13.30 13.65 -9.90
C LEU A 68 -13.88 13.83 -11.31
N SER A 69 -14.41 12.78 -11.94
CA SER A 69 -14.96 12.82 -13.30
C SER A 69 -16.24 13.65 -13.38
N LEU A 70 -17.04 13.66 -12.32
CA LEU A 70 -18.26 14.48 -12.21
C LEU A 70 -17.99 15.92 -11.76
N GLY A 71 -16.75 16.23 -11.34
CA GLY A 71 -16.40 17.55 -10.79
C GLY A 71 -16.92 17.78 -9.37
N GLU A 72 -17.36 16.74 -8.69
CA GLU A 72 -17.82 16.76 -7.29
C GLU A 72 -16.65 16.78 -6.30
N GLN A 73 -15.53 16.18 -6.69
CA GLN A 73 -14.27 16.17 -5.96
C GLN A 73 -13.26 17.09 -6.66
N PRO A 74 -12.73 18.12 -5.99
CA PRO A 74 -11.67 18.95 -6.57
C PRO A 74 -10.35 18.20 -6.63
N LEU A 75 -9.52 18.54 -7.63
CA LEU A 75 -8.14 18.08 -7.76
C LEU A 75 -7.23 19.30 -7.86
N THR A 76 -6.33 19.48 -6.89
CA THR A 76 -5.37 20.58 -6.83
C THR A 76 -3.91 20.10 -6.85
N HIS A 77 -3.68 18.79 -6.67
CA HIS A 77 -2.37 18.16 -6.76
C HIS A 77 -2.24 17.27 -7.99
N ALA A 78 -1.02 17.07 -8.47
CA ALA A 78 -0.77 16.09 -9.51
C ALA A 78 -1.03 14.69 -8.95
N LEU A 79 -1.81 13.89 -9.68
CA LEU A 79 -2.25 12.57 -9.24
C LEU A 79 -1.92 11.50 -10.29
N LEU A 80 -1.28 10.42 -9.85
CA LEU A 80 -1.15 9.18 -10.61
C LEU A 80 -2.00 8.11 -9.93
N VAL A 81 -2.95 7.57 -10.68
CA VAL A 81 -3.79 6.44 -10.25
C VAL A 81 -3.31 5.17 -10.91
N VAL A 82 -3.11 4.12 -10.11
CA VAL A 82 -2.59 2.84 -10.57
C VAL A 82 -3.50 1.69 -10.15
N PHE A 83 -4.06 0.97 -11.13
CA PHE A 83 -4.62 -0.36 -10.94
C PHE A 83 -3.51 -1.38 -11.22
N GLY A 84 -2.93 -1.98 -10.19
CA GLY A 84 -1.66 -2.70 -10.25
C GLY A 84 -1.67 -3.91 -11.19
N ASN A 85 -2.34 -4.99 -10.81
CA ASN A 85 -2.34 -6.28 -11.51
C ASN A 85 -3.68 -6.57 -12.18
N LEU A 86 -3.99 -5.87 -13.28
CA LEU A 86 -5.27 -6.01 -13.98
C LEU A 86 -5.63 -7.45 -14.34
N PRO A 87 -4.71 -8.32 -14.85
CA PRO A 87 -5.04 -9.71 -15.10
C PRO A 87 -5.45 -10.49 -13.85
N ALA A 88 -4.79 -10.24 -12.72
CA ALA A 88 -5.14 -10.87 -11.45
C ALA A 88 -6.48 -10.33 -10.88
N ILE A 89 -6.77 -9.03 -11.05
CA ILE A 89 -8.06 -8.42 -10.69
C ILE A 89 -9.19 -9.12 -11.47
N ARG A 90 -9.05 -9.25 -12.79
CA ARG A 90 -10.05 -9.93 -13.64
C ARG A 90 -10.24 -11.40 -13.27
N ALA A 91 -9.17 -12.06 -12.84
CA ALA A 91 -9.21 -13.46 -12.41
C ALA A 91 -9.68 -13.64 -10.95
N GLY A 92 -9.91 -12.57 -10.19
CA GLY A 92 -10.23 -12.62 -8.76
C GLY A 92 -9.15 -13.31 -7.93
N ARG A 93 -7.89 -13.25 -8.36
CA ARG A 93 -6.74 -13.93 -7.72
C ARG A 93 -5.76 -12.93 -7.17
N ARG A 94 -5.04 -13.32 -6.13
CA ARG A 94 -3.99 -12.49 -5.54
C ARG A 94 -2.93 -12.10 -6.59
N TYR A 95 -2.42 -13.07 -7.32
CA TYR A 95 -1.53 -12.92 -8.48
C TYR A 95 -1.68 -14.15 -9.39
N LEU A 96 -1.14 -14.12 -10.59
CA LEU A 96 -1.19 -15.24 -11.53
C LEU A 96 0.04 -16.14 -11.43
N HIS A 97 1.24 -15.56 -11.45
CA HIS A 97 2.52 -16.30 -11.44
C HIS A 97 3.44 -15.85 -10.31
N ASN A 98 3.63 -14.54 -10.16
CA ASN A 98 4.53 -13.96 -9.18
C ASN A 98 3.81 -12.92 -8.31
N ASP A 99 4.16 -12.82 -7.04
CA ASP A 99 3.67 -11.73 -6.18
C ASP A 99 4.25 -10.41 -6.68
N LEU A 100 3.43 -9.60 -7.37
CA LEU A 100 3.83 -8.31 -7.95
C LEU A 100 4.48 -7.41 -6.90
N ASN A 101 3.98 -7.42 -5.65
CA ASN A 101 4.51 -6.62 -4.54
C ASN A 101 5.84 -7.16 -3.96
N ARG A 102 6.57 -7.96 -4.72
CA ARG A 102 7.95 -8.43 -4.45
C ARG A 102 8.91 -8.12 -5.58
N LEU A 103 8.41 -7.51 -6.67
CA LEU A 103 9.14 -7.38 -7.94
C LEU A 103 9.67 -5.97 -8.19
N PHE A 104 9.33 -4.99 -7.36
CA PHE A 104 9.76 -3.61 -7.52
C PHE A 104 11.22 -3.38 -7.09
N GLY A 105 11.78 -2.25 -7.52
CA GLY A 105 13.19 -1.91 -7.30
C GLY A 105 14.14 -2.70 -8.20
N GLY A 106 13.70 -3.03 -9.44
CA GLY A 106 14.47 -3.80 -10.42
C GLY A 106 14.46 -5.32 -10.16
N ARG A 107 13.78 -5.80 -9.12
CA ARG A 107 13.73 -7.25 -8.78
C ARG A 107 13.00 -8.09 -9.81
N HIS A 108 12.15 -7.48 -10.63
CA HIS A 108 11.50 -8.11 -11.78
C HIS A 108 12.48 -8.71 -12.79
N LEU A 109 13.71 -8.18 -12.87
CA LEU A 109 14.76 -8.69 -13.77
C LEU A 109 15.27 -10.10 -13.39
N ALA A 110 15.23 -10.42 -12.09
CA ALA A 110 15.66 -11.72 -11.56
C ALA A 110 14.49 -12.70 -11.36
N ALA A 111 13.25 -12.24 -11.55
CA ALA A 111 12.05 -13.06 -11.40
C ALA A 111 11.79 -13.92 -12.65
N MET A 112 11.01 -14.98 -12.49
CA MET A 112 10.49 -15.71 -13.65
C MET A 112 9.76 -14.76 -14.60
N PRO A 113 10.07 -14.78 -15.91
CA PRO A 113 9.33 -13.99 -16.89
C PRO A 113 7.83 -14.28 -16.85
N GLY A 114 7.02 -13.24 -16.84
CA GLY A 114 5.57 -13.39 -16.76
C GLY A 114 4.84 -12.04 -16.77
N ASN A 115 3.54 -12.08 -16.56
CA ASN A 115 2.72 -10.86 -16.56
C ASN A 115 3.18 -9.89 -15.47
N GLU A 116 3.42 -10.39 -14.26
CA GLU A 116 3.77 -9.54 -13.12
C GLU A 116 5.19 -8.96 -13.25
N SER A 117 6.17 -9.70 -13.79
CA SER A 117 7.53 -9.16 -13.99
C SER A 117 7.54 -8.02 -15.02
N ARG A 118 6.80 -8.18 -16.13
CA ARG A 118 6.62 -7.11 -17.11
C ARG A 118 5.84 -5.93 -16.52
N ARG A 119 4.77 -6.22 -15.76
CA ARG A 119 3.94 -5.19 -15.13
C ARG A 119 4.73 -4.36 -14.11
N ALA A 120 5.59 -4.97 -13.31
CA ALA A 120 6.45 -4.23 -12.38
C ALA A 120 7.32 -3.22 -13.14
N PHE A 121 7.95 -3.62 -14.25
CA PHE A 121 8.72 -2.71 -15.10
C PHE A 121 7.86 -1.57 -15.67
N GLU A 122 6.67 -1.87 -16.20
CA GLU A 122 5.74 -0.85 -16.73
C GLU A 122 5.37 0.18 -15.66
N LEU A 123 5.06 -0.29 -14.44
CA LEU A 123 4.72 0.59 -13.32
C LEU A 123 5.90 1.43 -12.86
N GLU A 124 7.11 0.88 -12.79
CA GLU A 124 8.32 1.63 -12.48
C GLU A 124 8.59 2.74 -13.49
N MET A 125 8.41 2.46 -14.78
CA MET A 125 8.58 3.44 -15.86
C MET A 125 7.50 4.53 -15.81
N ALA A 126 6.24 4.17 -15.52
CA ALA A 126 5.16 5.14 -15.39
C ALA A 126 5.36 6.08 -14.20
N VAL A 127 5.76 5.55 -13.04
CA VAL A 127 6.12 6.38 -11.87
C VAL A 127 7.27 7.33 -12.18
N GLN A 128 8.31 6.85 -12.86
CA GLN A 128 9.43 7.70 -13.26
C GLN A 128 8.98 8.83 -14.20
N ALA A 129 8.15 8.50 -15.19
CA ALA A 129 7.60 9.47 -16.13
C ALA A 129 6.74 10.53 -15.42
N PHE A 130 5.86 10.08 -14.51
CA PHE A 130 5.01 10.95 -13.71
C PHE A 130 5.83 11.93 -12.86
N PHE A 131 6.78 11.45 -12.08
CA PHE A 131 7.58 12.35 -11.24
C PHE A 131 8.48 13.29 -12.06
N ARG A 132 8.97 12.87 -13.22
CA ARG A 132 9.67 13.77 -14.14
C ARG A 132 8.75 14.88 -14.68
N SER A 133 7.52 14.55 -15.05
CA SER A 133 6.55 15.52 -15.55
C SER A 133 6.16 16.53 -14.47
N THR A 134 6.01 16.07 -13.22
CA THR A 134 5.65 16.97 -12.11
C THR A 134 6.80 17.87 -11.66
N ASP A 135 8.05 17.47 -11.88
CA ASP A 135 9.22 18.28 -11.57
C ASP A 135 9.51 19.39 -12.61
N ALA A 136 8.83 19.39 -13.74
CA ALA A 136 9.05 20.40 -14.80
C ALA A 136 8.76 21.83 -14.33
N HIS A 137 8.00 22.02 -13.27
CA HIS A 137 7.66 23.31 -12.65
C HIS A 137 8.33 23.52 -11.28
N GLY A 138 9.31 22.68 -10.94
CA GLY A 138 10.02 22.66 -9.66
C GLY A 138 9.73 21.38 -8.88
N LYS A 139 10.71 20.95 -8.09
CA LYS A 139 10.57 19.75 -7.27
C LYS A 139 9.51 19.93 -6.18
N VAL A 140 8.52 19.08 -6.17
CA VAL A 140 7.41 19.09 -5.18
C VAL A 140 7.50 17.90 -4.24
N PRO A 141 6.91 17.99 -3.02
CA PRO A 141 6.71 16.84 -2.15
C PRO A 141 5.99 15.70 -2.87
N ARG A 142 6.37 14.47 -2.56
CA ARG A 142 5.86 13.26 -3.19
C ARG A 142 5.24 12.35 -2.15
N THR A 143 4.03 11.87 -2.43
CA THR A 143 3.30 10.91 -1.58
C THR A 143 2.90 9.69 -2.39
N HIS A 144 3.00 8.50 -1.80
CA HIS A 144 2.46 7.29 -2.39
C HIS A 144 1.69 6.48 -1.35
N LEU A 145 0.40 6.30 -1.57
CA LEU A 145 -0.45 5.40 -0.79
C LEU A 145 -0.80 4.17 -1.65
N ASP A 146 -0.31 3.00 -1.23
CA ASP A 146 -0.63 1.71 -1.85
C ASP A 146 -1.67 1.00 -0.97
N LEU A 147 -2.90 0.91 -1.49
CA LEU A 147 -4.06 0.50 -0.70
C LEU A 147 -4.31 -1.00 -0.86
N HIS A 148 -4.33 -1.70 0.25
CA HIS A 148 -4.44 -3.15 0.36
C HIS A 148 -5.52 -3.59 1.34
N THR A 149 -5.81 -4.88 1.34
CA THR A 149 -6.55 -5.57 2.39
C THR A 149 -5.83 -6.85 2.80
N ALA A 150 -5.89 -7.19 4.08
CA ALA A 150 -5.22 -8.36 4.62
C ALA A 150 -6.07 -9.63 4.46
N ILE A 151 -5.43 -10.75 4.11
CA ILE A 151 -6.07 -12.06 4.09
C ILE A 151 -6.31 -12.57 5.53
N ARG A 152 -5.43 -12.21 6.45
CA ARG A 152 -5.41 -12.68 7.83
C ARG A 152 -6.13 -11.70 8.75
N GLY A 153 -6.78 -12.22 9.79
CA GLY A 153 -7.30 -11.41 10.89
C GLY A 153 -6.21 -10.55 11.56
N SER A 154 -6.60 -9.43 12.14
CA SER A 154 -5.68 -8.49 12.73
C SER A 154 -6.30 -7.83 13.96
N LYS A 155 -5.51 -7.69 15.05
CA LYS A 155 -5.91 -6.95 16.25
C LYS A 155 -6.05 -5.46 15.99
N HIS A 156 -5.21 -4.92 15.11
CA HIS A 156 -5.38 -3.59 14.52
C HIS A 156 -6.00 -3.78 13.15
N ARG A 157 -7.27 -3.43 13.01
CA ARG A 157 -8.05 -3.71 11.81
C ARG A 157 -7.50 -3.00 10.58
N GLN A 158 -7.09 -1.75 10.77
CA GLN A 158 -6.52 -0.90 9.73
C GLN A 158 -5.14 -0.43 10.20
N PHE A 159 -4.12 -0.67 9.38
CA PHE A 159 -2.77 -0.28 9.74
C PHE A 159 -1.95 0.12 8.53
N ALA A 160 -0.96 0.96 8.77
CA ALA A 160 -0.03 1.43 7.75
C ALA A 160 1.34 0.78 7.92
N LEU A 161 1.97 0.42 6.80
CA LEU A 161 3.35 -0.04 6.74
C LEU A 161 4.18 1.01 6.01
N LEU A 162 5.13 1.61 6.72
CA LEU A 162 6.05 2.58 6.17
C LEU A 162 7.34 1.86 5.76
N PRO A 163 7.79 1.96 4.49
CA PRO A 163 9.07 1.42 4.08
C PRO A 163 10.23 2.11 4.81
N ALA A 164 11.39 1.47 4.83
CA ALA A 164 12.61 2.14 5.21
C ALA A 164 12.82 3.37 4.31
N HIS A 165 13.12 4.51 4.90
CA HIS A 165 13.21 5.79 4.22
C HIS A 165 14.47 6.55 4.67
N ASP A 166 15.15 7.20 3.74
CA ASP A 166 16.28 8.09 4.04
C ASP A 166 15.74 9.42 4.59
N GLY A 167 15.75 9.56 5.89
CA GLY A 167 15.19 10.71 6.61
C GLY A 167 13.92 10.36 7.38
N ASP A 168 13.31 11.36 7.98
CA ASP A 168 12.08 11.21 8.76
C ASP A 168 10.84 11.42 7.89
N TYR A 169 9.79 10.70 8.20
CA TYR A 169 8.45 11.01 7.70
C TYR A 169 7.95 12.31 8.32
N SER A 170 7.33 13.18 7.51
CA SER A 170 6.84 14.48 7.99
C SER A 170 5.66 14.34 8.95
N ALA A 171 5.45 15.37 9.77
CA ALA A 171 4.27 15.48 10.63
C ALA A 171 2.97 15.41 9.83
N ASP A 172 2.93 16.07 8.66
CA ASP A 172 1.75 16.06 7.77
C ASP A 172 1.45 14.65 7.23
N PHE A 173 2.49 13.85 6.96
CA PHE A 173 2.28 12.47 6.53
C PHE A 173 1.72 11.58 7.65
N TYR A 174 2.20 11.76 8.88
CA TYR A 174 1.60 11.07 10.03
C TYR A 174 0.17 11.55 10.28
N GLN A 175 -0.11 12.84 10.14
CA GLN A 175 -1.47 13.37 10.25
C GLN A 175 -2.40 12.76 9.19
N LEU A 176 -1.95 12.61 7.95
CA LEU A 176 -2.67 11.92 6.89
C LEU A 176 -3.03 10.47 7.29
N LEU A 177 -2.07 9.71 7.82
CA LEU A 177 -2.31 8.32 8.25
C LEU A 177 -3.27 8.25 9.44
N GLN A 178 -3.17 9.19 10.39
CA GLN A 178 -4.10 9.29 11.51
C GLN A 178 -5.53 9.62 11.03
N ALA A 179 -5.65 10.59 10.13
CA ALA A 179 -6.92 10.99 9.52
C ALA A 179 -7.53 9.86 8.69
N SER A 180 -6.70 9.05 8.03
CA SER A 180 -7.12 7.86 7.28
C SER A 180 -7.64 6.72 8.17
N GLY A 181 -7.68 6.91 9.50
CA GLY A 181 -8.27 5.94 10.43
C GLY A 181 -7.38 4.74 10.75
N MET A 182 -6.06 4.83 10.54
CA MET A 182 -5.14 3.73 10.88
C MET A 182 -5.12 3.49 12.39
N ASP A 183 -5.26 2.24 12.81
CA ASP A 183 -5.18 1.82 14.22
C ASP A 183 -3.72 1.68 14.67
N ALA A 184 -2.85 1.26 13.73
CA ALA A 184 -1.43 1.11 13.96
C ALA A 184 -0.59 1.63 12.78
N ILE A 185 0.65 2.05 13.08
CA ILE A 185 1.67 2.39 12.08
C ILE A 185 2.91 1.56 12.37
N VAL A 186 3.37 0.81 11.37
CA VAL A 186 4.55 -0.05 11.44
C VAL A 186 5.64 0.50 10.54
N ARG A 187 6.81 0.79 11.10
CA ARG A 187 7.97 1.25 10.32
C ARG A 187 8.93 0.11 10.05
N HIS A 188 9.28 -0.08 8.79
CA HIS A 188 10.36 -0.96 8.36
C HIS A 188 11.73 -0.28 8.59
N THR A 189 12.72 -1.09 8.94
CA THR A 189 14.11 -0.68 9.11
C THR A 189 15.02 -1.18 7.99
N GLU A 190 14.54 -2.11 7.18
CA GLU A 190 15.28 -2.74 6.09
C GLU A 190 14.59 -2.54 4.74
N PRO A 191 15.36 -2.47 3.65
CA PRO A 191 14.83 -2.41 2.31
C PRO A 191 13.94 -3.60 1.96
N GLY A 192 12.90 -3.35 1.16
CA GLY A 192 11.96 -4.35 0.66
C GLY A 192 11.79 -4.30 -0.86
N GLY A 193 10.97 -5.19 -1.42
CA GLY A 193 10.63 -5.22 -2.85
C GLY A 193 9.20 -4.75 -3.13
N THR A 194 8.58 -3.97 -2.22
CA THR A 194 7.22 -3.47 -2.39
C THR A 194 7.18 -2.23 -3.27
N PHE A 195 6.02 -1.92 -3.80
CA PHE A 195 5.82 -0.74 -4.62
C PHE A 195 6.10 0.55 -3.86
N THR A 196 5.62 0.64 -2.61
CA THR A 196 5.90 1.77 -1.71
C THR A 196 7.38 1.92 -1.38
N HIS A 197 8.12 0.81 -1.22
CA HIS A 197 9.56 0.88 -0.98
C HIS A 197 10.30 1.45 -2.20
N PHE A 198 9.95 1.00 -3.42
CA PHE A 198 10.52 1.52 -4.65
C PHE A 198 10.34 3.03 -4.79
N THR A 199 9.13 3.55 -4.53
CA THR A 199 8.87 5.00 -4.64
C THR A 199 9.56 5.80 -3.55
N SER A 200 9.68 5.24 -2.35
CA SER A 200 10.43 5.84 -1.25
C SER A 200 11.93 5.90 -1.55
N GLU A 201 12.53 4.75 -1.92
CA GLU A 201 13.97 4.65 -2.16
C GLU A 201 14.43 5.46 -3.39
N LYS A 202 13.71 5.34 -4.52
CA LYS A 202 14.16 5.95 -5.79
C LYS A 202 13.78 7.41 -5.95
N PHE A 203 12.71 7.84 -5.31
CA PHE A 203 12.13 9.16 -5.54
C PHE A 203 11.98 10.00 -4.27
N GLY A 204 12.32 9.47 -3.11
CA GLY A 204 12.15 10.14 -1.82
C GLY A 204 10.68 10.42 -1.50
N ALA A 205 9.75 9.61 -2.01
CA ALA A 205 8.35 9.76 -1.73
C ALA A 205 8.05 9.31 -0.29
N GLN A 206 7.22 10.05 0.42
CA GLN A 206 6.63 9.60 1.66
C GLN A 206 5.57 8.55 1.33
N SER A 207 5.87 7.29 1.60
CA SER A 207 5.11 6.17 1.09
C SER A 207 4.57 5.31 2.22
N ALA A 208 3.35 4.80 2.06
CA ALA A 208 2.76 3.83 2.97
C ALA A 208 1.93 2.79 2.21
N THR A 209 2.05 1.53 2.62
CA THR A 209 1.06 0.50 2.30
C THR A 209 -0.02 0.54 3.38
N LEU A 210 -1.27 0.77 2.99
CA LEU A 210 -2.42 0.82 3.90
C LEU A 210 -3.20 -0.49 3.82
N GLU A 211 -3.19 -1.23 4.91
CA GLU A 211 -4.00 -2.44 5.10
C GLU A 211 -5.36 -2.05 5.69
N LEU A 212 -6.40 -2.05 4.88
CA LEU A 212 -7.70 -1.44 5.21
C LEU A 212 -8.71 -2.42 5.83
N GLY A 213 -8.34 -3.66 6.05
CA GLY A 213 -9.23 -4.67 6.64
C GLY A 213 -9.15 -6.00 5.92
N LYS A 214 -10.24 -6.77 5.91
CA LYS A 214 -10.28 -8.12 5.39
C LYS A 214 -10.66 -8.15 3.91
N VAL A 215 -10.05 -9.05 3.14
CA VAL A 215 -10.40 -9.33 1.73
C VAL A 215 -11.84 -9.85 1.63
N MET A 216 -12.63 -9.24 0.73
CA MET A 216 -13.97 -9.68 0.32
C MET A 216 -14.09 -9.61 -1.21
N PRO A 217 -15.05 -10.30 -1.85
CA PRO A 217 -15.33 -10.14 -3.27
C PRO A 217 -15.86 -8.74 -3.64
N PHE A 218 -15.81 -8.38 -4.93
CA PHE A 218 -16.45 -7.18 -5.42
C PHE A 218 -17.95 -7.17 -5.08
N GLY A 219 -18.45 -6.01 -4.63
CA GLY A 219 -19.84 -5.81 -4.23
C GLY A 219 -20.21 -6.29 -2.83
N GLU A 220 -19.32 -7.00 -2.16
CA GLU A 220 -19.55 -7.49 -0.79
C GLU A 220 -18.80 -6.65 0.27
N ASN A 221 -18.05 -5.62 -0.15
CA ASN A 221 -17.31 -4.75 0.75
C ASN A 221 -18.25 -3.73 1.42
N ASP A 222 -18.16 -3.60 2.72
CA ASP A 222 -18.77 -2.48 3.44
C ASP A 222 -17.84 -1.25 3.38
N LEU A 223 -18.01 -0.42 2.35
CA LEU A 223 -17.16 0.75 2.11
C LEU A 223 -17.24 1.81 3.21
N ARG A 224 -18.28 1.80 4.05
CA ARG A 224 -18.39 2.70 5.21
C ARG A 224 -17.23 2.50 6.21
N LEU A 225 -16.66 1.29 6.23
CA LEU A 225 -15.49 0.99 7.07
C LEU A 225 -14.22 1.73 6.62
N PHE A 226 -14.20 2.23 5.39
CA PHE A 226 -13.07 2.92 4.77
C PHE A 226 -13.33 4.43 4.60
N ALA A 227 -14.47 4.94 5.09
CA ALA A 227 -14.87 6.34 4.92
C ALA A 227 -13.80 7.34 5.43
N ALA A 228 -13.12 7.05 6.54
CA ALA A 228 -12.04 7.91 7.02
C ALA A 228 -10.87 7.97 6.03
N THR A 229 -10.50 6.83 5.41
CA THR A 229 -9.44 6.77 4.40
C THR A 229 -9.85 7.52 3.13
N GLU A 230 -11.08 7.34 2.68
CA GLU A 230 -11.64 8.04 1.51
C GLU A 230 -11.65 9.56 1.71
N LEU A 231 -12.12 10.04 2.87
CA LEU A 231 -12.13 11.46 3.23
C LEU A 231 -10.72 12.05 3.33
N ALA A 232 -9.78 11.33 3.93
CA ALA A 232 -8.40 11.77 4.06
C ALA A 232 -7.70 11.85 2.69
N ILE A 233 -7.93 10.88 1.80
CA ILE A 233 -7.44 10.92 0.42
C ILE A 233 -8.08 12.08 -0.34
N GLY A 234 -9.39 12.29 -0.20
CA GLY A 234 -10.09 13.43 -0.78
C GLY A 234 -9.48 14.76 -0.34
N ALA A 235 -9.22 14.93 0.95
CA ALA A 235 -8.55 16.11 1.48
C ALA A 235 -7.12 16.25 0.94
N LEU A 236 -6.35 15.16 0.88
CA LEU A 236 -4.98 15.14 0.35
C LEU A 236 -4.91 15.66 -1.09
N ILE A 237 -5.76 15.16 -1.99
CA ILE A 237 -5.70 15.52 -3.42
C ILE A 237 -6.31 16.89 -3.71
N ALA A 238 -7.09 17.44 -2.78
CA ALA A 238 -7.76 18.74 -2.91
C ALA A 238 -7.06 19.88 -2.14
N ASP A 239 -5.90 19.64 -1.52
CA ASP A 239 -5.23 20.58 -0.59
C ASP A 239 -6.19 21.05 0.52
N GLY A 240 -7.01 20.12 0.98
CA GLY A 240 -8.05 20.37 1.98
C GLY A 240 -7.54 20.16 3.41
N ILE A 241 -8.35 20.57 4.38
CA ILE A 241 -8.09 20.33 5.80
C ILE A 241 -8.27 18.84 6.08
N MET A 242 -7.24 18.19 6.66
CA MET A 242 -7.34 16.79 7.07
C MET A 242 -8.48 16.58 8.07
N PRO A 243 -9.35 15.58 7.85
CA PRO A 243 -10.44 15.30 8.80
C PRO A 243 -9.85 14.91 10.17
N PRO A 244 -10.52 15.31 11.26
CA PRO A 244 -10.07 14.94 12.60
C PRO A 244 -10.19 13.42 12.79
N ARG A 245 -9.24 12.85 13.54
CA ARG A 245 -9.31 11.45 13.93
C ARG A 245 -10.45 11.22 14.91
N SER A 246 -11.30 10.23 14.65
CA SER A 246 -12.44 9.82 15.49
C SER A 246 -12.22 8.52 16.29
N LYS A 247 -11.02 7.93 16.20
CA LYS A 247 -10.65 6.68 16.87
C LYS A 247 -9.68 6.92 18.04
N ALA A 248 -9.43 5.88 18.83
CA ALA A 248 -8.37 5.85 19.85
C ALA A 248 -6.99 6.23 19.23
N PRO A 249 -6.04 6.73 20.02
CA PRO A 249 -4.70 7.05 19.54
C PRO A 249 -4.08 5.91 18.75
N VAL A 250 -3.26 6.26 17.74
CA VAL A 250 -2.55 5.28 16.91
C VAL A 250 -1.46 4.59 17.75
N GLU A 251 -1.34 3.28 17.60
CA GLU A 251 -0.21 2.53 18.15
C GLU A 251 0.93 2.45 17.13
N TYR A 252 2.17 2.55 17.61
CA TYR A 252 3.36 2.58 16.78
C TYR A 252 4.22 1.36 17.01
N PHE A 253 4.72 0.81 15.92
CA PHE A 253 5.58 -0.36 15.92
C PHE A 253 6.77 -0.18 14.99
N VAL A 254 7.86 -0.88 15.30
CA VAL A 254 9.06 -0.96 14.46
C VAL A 254 9.35 -2.43 14.19
N VAL A 255 9.68 -2.74 12.93
CA VAL A 255 10.14 -4.08 12.55
C VAL A 255 11.54 -4.30 13.11
N GLN A 256 11.67 -5.30 13.97
CA GLN A 256 12.96 -5.68 14.57
C GLN A 256 13.61 -6.84 13.79
N GLN A 257 12.81 -7.77 13.30
CA GLN A 257 13.34 -8.96 12.64
C GLN A 257 12.41 -9.46 11.55
N SER A 258 13.00 -9.85 10.42
CA SER A 258 12.34 -10.60 9.36
C SER A 258 12.59 -12.10 9.51
N ILE A 259 11.54 -12.90 9.43
CA ILE A 259 11.61 -14.36 9.35
C ILE A 259 11.64 -14.73 7.87
N ILE A 260 12.79 -15.16 7.36
CA ILE A 260 12.96 -15.51 5.94
C ILE A 260 12.98 -17.03 5.80
N LYS A 261 12.09 -17.58 4.99
CA LYS A 261 12.12 -18.97 4.58
C LYS A 261 13.20 -19.14 3.52
N SER A 262 14.30 -19.83 3.84
CA SER A 262 15.42 -19.99 2.92
C SER A 262 15.42 -21.34 2.18
N GLU A 263 14.71 -22.34 2.71
CA GLU A 263 14.78 -23.72 2.22
C GLU A 263 13.51 -24.53 2.48
N ASN A 264 13.43 -25.70 1.86
CA ASN A 264 12.45 -26.73 2.18
C ASN A 264 12.76 -27.30 3.59
N GLY A 265 11.74 -27.49 4.42
CA GLY A 265 11.90 -27.90 5.82
C GLY A 265 11.76 -26.75 6.81
N PHE A 266 11.49 -25.55 6.33
CA PHE A 266 11.07 -24.43 7.16
C PHE A 266 9.74 -24.76 7.87
N THR A 267 9.72 -24.58 9.18
CA THR A 267 8.51 -24.68 10.01
C THR A 267 8.21 -23.35 10.67
N LEU A 268 6.94 -23.00 10.73
CA LEU A 268 6.43 -21.87 11.49
C LEU A 268 5.52 -22.42 12.60
N ASN A 269 5.96 -22.28 13.85
CA ASN A 269 5.31 -22.88 15.02
C ASN A 269 4.21 -21.96 15.56
N LEU A 270 3.28 -21.56 14.72
CA LEU A 270 2.17 -20.67 15.05
C LEU A 270 0.86 -21.29 14.63
N ASP A 271 -0.20 -20.98 15.38
CA ASP A 271 -1.57 -21.31 14.95
C ASP A 271 -1.81 -20.73 13.55
N PRO A 272 -2.28 -21.52 12.58
CA PRO A 272 -2.61 -21.01 11.25
C PRO A 272 -3.61 -19.85 11.25
N LYS A 273 -4.42 -19.70 12.31
CA LYS A 273 -5.42 -18.63 12.49
C LYS A 273 -4.92 -17.47 13.35
N ILE A 274 -3.64 -17.48 13.78
CA ILE A 274 -3.11 -16.40 14.62
C ILE A 274 -3.29 -15.05 13.92
N GLU A 275 -3.75 -14.07 14.64
CA GLU A 275 -3.97 -12.72 14.10
C GLU A 275 -2.67 -11.92 14.09
N ASN A 276 -2.58 -10.99 13.14
CA ASN A 276 -1.55 -9.97 13.15
C ASN A 276 -1.55 -9.21 14.48
N PHE A 277 -0.39 -8.76 14.91
CA PHE A 277 -0.14 -8.05 16.18
C PHE A 277 -0.43 -8.89 17.44
N THR A 278 -0.49 -10.21 17.33
CA THR A 278 -0.53 -11.05 18.52
C THR A 278 0.81 -11.04 19.23
N ALA A 279 0.79 -10.72 20.53
CA ALA A 279 1.96 -10.83 21.38
C ALA A 279 2.26 -12.30 21.70
N LEU A 280 3.52 -12.68 21.60
CA LEU A 280 4.04 -14.02 21.86
C LEU A 280 4.94 -13.97 23.10
N PRO A 281 5.02 -15.03 23.91
CA PRO A 281 5.88 -15.05 25.09
C PRO A 281 7.36 -15.00 24.70
N ALA A 282 8.16 -14.30 25.49
CA ALA A 282 9.61 -14.32 25.33
C ALA A 282 10.16 -15.76 25.42
N GLY A 283 11.13 -16.08 24.58
CA GLY A 283 11.71 -17.42 24.51
C GLY A 283 10.89 -18.41 23.66
N TYR A 284 9.72 -18.03 23.15
CA TYR A 284 8.93 -18.90 22.28
C TYR A 284 9.65 -19.13 20.95
N GLU A 285 9.86 -20.39 20.57
CA GLU A 285 10.39 -20.76 19.25
C GLU A 285 9.32 -20.58 18.19
N ILE A 286 9.45 -19.49 17.41
CA ILE A 286 8.44 -19.10 16.41
C ILE A 286 8.63 -19.80 15.06
N ALA A 287 9.89 -20.05 14.68
CA ALA A 287 10.22 -20.71 13.41
C ALA A 287 11.55 -21.45 13.49
N ARG A 288 11.69 -22.45 12.64
CA ARG A 288 12.93 -23.23 12.51
C ARG A 288 13.17 -23.64 11.06
N GLN A 289 14.42 -23.66 10.65
CA GLN A 289 14.92 -24.34 9.45
C GLN A 289 16.38 -24.70 9.64
N ALA A 290 16.78 -25.92 9.18
CA ALA A 290 18.15 -26.44 9.29
C ALA A 290 18.92 -25.95 10.55
N GLN A 291 19.87 -25.01 10.37
CA GLN A 291 20.74 -24.48 11.42
C GLN A 291 20.21 -23.20 12.07
N LYS A 292 19.02 -22.73 11.69
CA LYS A 292 18.47 -21.44 12.18
C LYS A 292 17.15 -21.61 12.90
N THR A 293 17.10 -21.05 14.09
CA THR A 293 15.87 -20.94 14.90
C THR A 293 15.57 -19.48 15.16
N TRP A 294 14.32 -19.09 15.02
CA TRP A 294 13.82 -17.78 15.42
C TRP A 294 13.07 -17.92 16.74
N VAL A 295 13.53 -17.15 17.72
CA VAL A 295 12.98 -17.13 19.06
C VAL A 295 12.47 -15.72 19.35
N VAL A 296 11.31 -15.62 19.98
CA VAL A 296 10.71 -14.33 20.36
C VAL A 296 11.59 -13.65 21.42
N ASN A 297 12.06 -12.45 21.11
CA ASN A 297 12.69 -11.57 22.08
C ASN A 297 11.60 -10.85 22.90
N ALA A 298 11.85 -10.61 24.19
CA ALA A 298 10.94 -9.85 25.07
C ALA A 298 10.65 -8.43 24.53
N ASP A 299 11.61 -7.81 23.85
CA ASP A 299 11.49 -6.47 23.30
C ASP A 299 10.73 -6.43 21.96
N ALA A 300 10.51 -7.60 21.31
CA ALA A 300 9.83 -7.69 20.02
C ALA A 300 8.79 -8.82 20.01
N PRO A 301 7.75 -8.74 20.85
CA PRO A 301 6.84 -9.85 21.06
C PRO A 301 5.76 -9.98 19.98
N TYR A 302 5.55 -8.99 19.11
CA TYR A 302 4.40 -8.97 18.22
C TYR A 302 4.72 -9.59 16.87
N ILE A 303 3.84 -10.49 16.40
CA ILE A 303 3.95 -11.12 15.07
C ILE A 303 3.11 -10.35 14.03
N LEU A 304 3.67 -10.16 12.83
CA LEU A 304 2.97 -9.59 11.68
C LEU A 304 3.17 -10.45 10.44
N PHE A 305 2.11 -10.68 9.66
CA PHE A 305 2.09 -11.45 8.41
C PHE A 305 2.69 -12.87 8.49
N PRO A 306 2.37 -13.68 9.51
CA PRO A 306 2.89 -15.04 9.58
C PRO A 306 2.32 -15.90 8.43
N ASN A 307 3.21 -16.47 7.60
CA ASN A 307 2.84 -17.31 6.45
C ASN A 307 3.96 -18.32 6.11
N ALA A 308 3.77 -19.58 6.50
CA ALA A 308 4.70 -20.66 6.16
C ALA A 308 4.66 -21.06 4.67
N GLY A 309 3.58 -20.71 3.95
CA GLY A 309 3.35 -21.06 2.55
C GLY A 309 4.13 -20.22 1.53
N VAL A 310 4.91 -19.25 1.97
CA VAL A 310 5.72 -18.42 1.07
C VAL A 310 6.81 -19.23 0.37
N ALA A 311 7.25 -18.80 -0.81
CA ALA A 311 8.35 -19.42 -1.52
C ALA A 311 9.70 -19.24 -0.79
N ALA A 312 10.68 -20.09 -1.10
CA ALA A 312 12.05 -19.92 -0.60
C ALA A 312 12.60 -18.54 -1.00
N GLY A 313 13.34 -17.91 -0.12
CA GLY A 313 13.83 -16.54 -0.25
C GLY A 313 12.83 -15.47 0.18
N GLN A 314 11.56 -15.82 0.46
CA GLN A 314 10.55 -14.87 0.86
C GLN A 314 10.35 -14.80 2.37
N ARG A 315 9.79 -13.67 2.82
CA ARG A 315 9.49 -13.38 4.22
C ARG A 315 8.26 -14.15 4.69
N ALA A 316 8.45 -15.00 5.69
CA ALA A 316 7.42 -15.80 6.32
C ALA A 316 6.79 -15.13 7.56
N GLY A 317 7.29 -13.98 7.98
CA GLY A 317 6.75 -13.20 9.10
C GLY A 317 7.67 -12.06 9.50
N LEU A 318 7.15 -11.17 10.34
CA LEU A 318 7.87 -10.06 10.96
C LEU A 318 7.67 -10.09 12.47
N LEU A 319 8.72 -9.83 13.22
CA LEU A 319 8.65 -9.53 14.64
C LEU A 319 8.76 -8.03 14.86
N LEU A 320 7.83 -7.49 15.64
CA LEU A 320 7.70 -6.06 15.92
C LEU A 320 7.94 -5.76 17.38
N THR A 321 8.50 -4.58 17.63
CA THR A 321 8.50 -3.93 18.96
C THR A 321 7.50 -2.78 18.96
N ALA A 322 6.82 -2.56 20.08
CA ALA A 322 6.06 -1.34 20.28
C ALA A 322 7.03 -0.14 20.40
N ALA A 323 6.67 0.96 19.80
CA ALA A 323 7.48 2.17 19.79
C ALA A 323 6.68 3.37 20.32
N ALA A 324 7.37 4.32 20.91
CA ALA A 324 6.79 5.63 21.14
C ALA A 324 6.66 6.39 19.82
N PRO A 325 5.72 7.33 19.68
CA PRO A 325 5.73 8.30 18.59
C PRO A 325 7.12 8.93 18.48
N SER A 326 7.71 8.99 17.28
CA SER A 326 8.99 9.69 17.11
C SER A 326 8.79 11.20 17.31
N LEU A 327 9.84 11.93 17.67
CA LEU A 327 9.78 13.38 17.94
C LEU A 327 9.31 14.21 16.72
N SER A 328 9.27 13.64 15.52
CA SER A 328 8.70 14.22 14.30
C SER A 328 7.19 14.02 14.17
N MET A 329 6.55 13.31 15.12
CA MET A 329 5.10 13.06 15.12
C MET A 329 4.38 14.14 15.90
N PRO A 330 3.26 14.69 15.38
CA PRO A 330 2.40 15.55 16.19
C PRO A 330 1.81 14.74 17.35
N ALA A 331 1.76 15.38 18.52
CA ALA A 331 1.18 14.83 19.74
C ALA A 331 -0.35 14.60 19.58
#